data_b6e3119ae1fb5fe816b57c35815e0f1d
#
_entry.id   b6e3119ae1fb5fe816b57c35815e0f1d
#
_cell.length_a   1.000
_cell.length_b   1.000
_cell.length_c   1.000
_cell.angle_alpha   90.00
_cell.angle_beta   90.00
_cell.angle_gamma   90.00
#
_symmetry.space_group_name_H-M   'P 1'
#
loop_
_entity.id
_entity.type
_entity.pdbx_description
1 polymer ?
#
loop_
_entity_poly.entity_id
_entity_poly.type
_entity_poly.pdbx_seq_one_letter_code
_entity_poly.pdbx_strand_id
1 'polypeptide(L)'
;LKILLSIQNVPSREIELRVRQTARELGIEDVLNKYPYQMSGGQKQRVASARAIITNPKLILADEPTGALDSRSSRMLLESFNFLNTELSATILMVTHDAFTASYAGRVIFIKDGKIFNEIRRGESTRKEFFDKIIDVVTLLGGDLNNAL
;
A
#
# COMPACT_ATOMS: atom_id res chain seq x y z
N LEU A 1 8.53 -8.40 13.73
CA LEU A 1 7.91 -7.15 14.20
C LEU A 1 8.57 -6.66 15.49
N LYS A 2 8.63 -7.48 16.55
CA LYS A 2 9.17 -7.08 17.86
C LYS A 2 10.60 -6.52 17.78
N ILE A 3 11.49 -7.16 17.03
CA ILE A 3 12.90 -6.75 16.87
C ILE A 3 13.01 -5.32 16.33
N LEU A 4 12.18 -4.92 15.35
CA LEU A 4 12.22 -3.56 14.78
C LEU A 4 11.91 -2.49 15.84
N LEU A 5 10.92 -2.72 16.68
CA LEU A 5 10.56 -1.81 17.77
C LEU A 5 11.61 -1.79 18.88
N SER A 6 12.26 -2.93 19.16
CA SER A 6 13.36 -2.99 20.12
C SER A 6 14.58 -2.19 19.67
N ILE A 7 14.91 -2.21 18.37
CA ILE A 7 15.97 -1.39 17.79
C ILE A 7 15.67 0.12 17.94
N GLN A 8 14.40 0.50 17.92
CA GLN A 8 13.95 1.88 18.14
C GLN A 8 13.84 2.27 19.62
N ASN A 9 14.30 1.41 20.54
CA ASN A 9 14.21 1.62 21.99
C ASN A 9 12.78 1.79 22.52
N VAL A 10 11.79 1.20 21.85
CA VAL A 10 10.41 1.19 22.34
C VAL A 10 10.31 0.34 23.61
N PRO A 11 9.63 0.80 24.68
CA PRO A 11 9.45 0.02 25.91
C PRO A 11 8.79 -1.34 25.66
N SER A 12 9.26 -2.40 26.30
CA SER A 12 8.77 -3.78 26.06
C SER A 12 7.25 -3.93 26.20
N ARG A 13 6.65 -3.19 27.13
CA ARG A 13 5.19 -3.18 27.33
C ARG A 13 4.44 -2.61 26.12
N GLU A 14 5.00 -1.60 25.48
CA GLU A 14 4.42 -0.96 24.30
C GLU A 14 4.63 -1.81 23.04
N ILE A 15 5.74 -2.52 22.93
CA ILE A 15 6.04 -3.42 21.81
C ILE A 15 4.91 -4.44 21.60
N GLU A 16 4.47 -5.10 22.67
CA GLU A 16 3.41 -6.13 22.54
C GLU A 16 2.09 -5.53 22.08
N LEU A 17 1.72 -4.36 22.57
CA LEU A 17 0.51 -3.64 22.17
C LEU A 17 0.55 -3.26 20.69
N ARG A 18 1.63 -2.64 20.23
CA ARG A 18 1.80 -2.24 18.83
C ARG A 18 1.79 -3.43 17.89
N VAL A 19 2.48 -4.52 18.26
CA VAL A 19 2.50 -5.76 17.45
C VAL A 19 1.08 -6.33 17.29
N ARG A 20 0.31 -6.42 18.37
CA ARG A 20 -1.06 -6.95 18.32
C ARG A 20 -1.99 -6.04 17.54
N GLN A 21 -1.87 -4.73 17.71
CA GLN A 21 -2.68 -3.76 16.96
C GLN A 21 -2.39 -3.87 15.45
N THR A 22 -1.14 -3.78 15.03
CA THR A 22 -0.75 -3.91 13.62
C THR A 22 -1.16 -5.28 13.03
N ALA A 23 -1.03 -6.35 13.82
CA ALA A 23 -1.43 -7.68 13.40
C ALA A 23 -2.95 -7.78 13.13
N ARG A 24 -3.76 -7.13 13.98
CA ARG A 24 -5.22 -7.08 13.82
C ARG A 24 -5.61 -6.25 12.59
N GLU A 25 -5.02 -5.07 12.42
CA GLU A 25 -5.27 -4.17 11.30
C GLU A 25 -4.99 -4.83 9.95
N LEU A 26 -3.96 -5.69 9.87
CA LEU A 26 -3.58 -6.39 8.64
C LEU A 26 -4.07 -7.85 8.57
N GLY A 27 -4.87 -8.30 9.53
CA GLY A 27 -5.41 -9.66 9.54
C GLY A 27 -4.33 -10.74 9.55
N ILE A 28 -3.29 -10.58 10.39
CA ILE A 28 -2.16 -11.51 10.54
C ILE A 28 -2.00 -12.03 11.98
N GLU A 29 -3.02 -11.93 12.82
CA GLU A 29 -2.96 -12.41 14.20
C GLU A 29 -2.68 -13.93 14.25
N ASP A 30 -3.26 -14.69 13.32
CA ASP A 30 -3.11 -16.15 13.20
C ASP A 30 -1.69 -16.59 12.81
N VAL A 31 -0.86 -15.69 12.31
CA VAL A 31 0.50 -16.01 11.86
C VAL A 31 1.60 -15.44 12.76
N LEU A 32 1.27 -14.76 13.85
CA LEU A 32 2.26 -14.15 14.75
C LEU A 32 3.26 -15.17 15.33
N ASN A 33 2.83 -16.41 15.50
CA ASN A 33 3.63 -17.51 16.03
C ASN A 33 4.09 -18.52 14.96
N LYS A 34 3.86 -18.23 13.67
CA LYS A 34 4.27 -19.10 12.56
C LYS A 34 5.64 -18.71 12.02
N TYR A 35 6.35 -19.71 11.54
CA TYR A 35 7.57 -19.49 10.77
C TYR A 35 7.25 -19.12 9.31
N PRO A 36 8.13 -18.41 8.59
CA PRO A 36 7.88 -17.98 7.21
C PRO A 36 7.52 -19.11 6.24
N TYR A 37 8.05 -20.31 6.42
CA TYR A 37 7.73 -21.46 5.58
C TYR A 37 6.32 -22.03 5.80
N GLN A 38 5.68 -21.66 6.92
CA GLN A 38 4.28 -22.07 7.26
C GLN A 38 3.25 -21.04 6.76
N MET A 39 3.68 -19.98 6.11
CA MET A 39 2.83 -18.89 5.65
C MET A 39 2.56 -19.01 4.15
N SER A 40 1.31 -18.70 3.73
CA SER A 40 0.99 -18.48 2.33
C SER A 40 1.67 -17.23 1.75
N GLY A 41 1.71 -17.07 0.43
CA GLY A 41 2.26 -15.90 -0.23
C GLY A 41 1.59 -14.60 0.26
N GLY A 42 0.26 -14.56 0.32
CA GLY A 42 -0.49 -13.41 0.83
C GLY A 42 -0.22 -13.11 2.31
N GLN A 43 -0.07 -14.14 3.17
CA GLN A 43 0.32 -13.95 4.57
C GLN A 43 1.71 -13.35 4.69
N LYS A 44 2.68 -13.82 3.89
CA LYS A 44 4.04 -13.24 3.84
C LYS A 44 4.00 -11.77 3.43
N GLN A 45 3.20 -11.42 2.43
CA GLN A 45 3.04 -10.03 1.97
C GLN A 45 2.46 -9.15 3.08
N ARG A 46 1.38 -9.56 3.75
CA ARG A 46 0.81 -8.81 4.87
C ARG A 46 1.79 -8.65 6.04
N VAL A 47 2.59 -9.67 6.34
CA VAL A 47 3.66 -9.57 7.34
C VAL A 47 4.76 -8.60 6.91
N ALA A 48 5.12 -8.56 5.63
CA ALA A 48 6.06 -7.59 5.08
C ALA A 48 5.51 -6.15 5.21
N SER A 49 4.24 -5.94 4.89
CA SER A 49 3.55 -4.66 5.09
C SER A 49 3.50 -4.26 6.57
N ALA A 50 3.18 -5.20 7.48
CA ALA A 50 3.22 -4.96 8.91
C ALA A 50 4.62 -4.51 9.39
N ARG A 51 5.68 -5.07 8.82
CA ARG A 51 7.05 -4.66 9.13
C ARG A 51 7.34 -3.23 8.66
N ALA A 52 6.81 -2.84 7.52
CA ALA A 52 6.99 -1.48 6.99
C ALA A 52 6.30 -0.42 7.85
N ILE A 53 5.09 -0.71 8.36
CA ILE A 53 4.25 0.29 9.04
C ILE A 53 4.41 0.34 10.56
N ILE A 54 4.85 -0.75 11.22
CA ILE A 54 4.85 -0.85 12.69
C ILE A 54 5.75 0.19 13.38
N THR A 55 6.72 0.72 12.65
CA THR A 55 7.66 1.73 13.16
C THR A 55 7.14 3.16 13.00
N ASN A 56 5.92 3.34 12.51
CA ASN A 56 5.32 4.64 12.17
C ASN A 56 6.27 5.49 11.32
N PRO A 57 6.68 5.01 10.14
CA PRO A 57 7.65 5.71 9.31
C PRO A 57 7.06 6.99 8.73
N LYS A 58 7.92 8.00 8.48
CA LYS A 58 7.53 9.22 7.75
C LYS A 58 7.42 9.01 6.24
N LEU A 59 8.09 8.00 5.70
CA LEU A 59 8.08 7.62 4.28
C LEU A 59 7.96 6.12 4.14
N ILE A 60 7.01 5.67 3.33
CA ILE A 60 6.82 4.28 2.92
C ILE A 60 7.04 4.19 1.42
N LEU A 61 7.87 3.24 1.01
CA LEU A 61 8.05 2.88 -0.40
C LEU A 61 7.36 1.53 -0.62
N ALA A 62 6.40 1.49 -1.53
CA ALA A 62 5.59 0.31 -1.82
C ALA A 62 5.61 0.03 -3.33
N ASP A 63 6.15 -1.13 -3.70
CA ASP A 63 6.23 -1.62 -5.07
C ASP A 63 5.25 -2.79 -5.21
N GLU A 64 4.21 -2.60 -6.05
CA GLU A 64 3.10 -3.54 -6.25
C GLU A 64 2.55 -4.15 -4.93
N PRO A 65 2.16 -3.31 -3.95
CA PRO A 65 1.89 -3.78 -2.59
C PRO A 65 0.70 -4.74 -2.51
N THR A 66 -0.18 -4.76 -3.50
CA THR A 66 -1.38 -5.59 -3.55
C THR A 66 -1.25 -6.81 -4.47
N GLY A 67 -0.16 -6.93 -5.23
CA GLY A 67 -0.02 -7.90 -6.32
C GLY A 67 -0.17 -9.39 -5.93
N ALA A 68 0.12 -9.76 -4.68
CA ALA A 68 -0.04 -11.13 -4.16
C ALA A 68 -1.20 -11.29 -3.17
N LEU A 69 -2.10 -10.29 -3.08
CA LEU A 69 -3.20 -10.26 -2.12
C LEU A 69 -4.55 -10.49 -2.82
N ASP A 70 -5.47 -11.16 -2.10
CA ASP A 70 -6.88 -11.16 -2.45
C ASP A 70 -7.51 -9.76 -2.26
N SER A 71 -8.68 -9.54 -2.84
CA SER A 71 -9.36 -8.24 -2.83
C SER A 71 -9.64 -7.70 -1.42
N ARG A 72 -9.93 -8.58 -0.44
CA ARG A 72 -10.17 -8.19 0.95
C ARG A 72 -8.88 -7.72 1.61
N SER A 73 -7.81 -8.49 1.45
CA SER A 73 -6.49 -8.18 2.00
C SER A 73 -5.88 -6.94 1.36
N SER A 74 -6.07 -6.74 0.05
CA SER A 74 -5.67 -5.53 -0.67
C SER A 74 -6.34 -4.30 -0.09
N ARG A 75 -7.66 -4.36 0.13
CA ARG A 75 -8.41 -3.25 0.75
C ARG A 75 -7.90 -2.93 2.15
N MET A 76 -7.72 -3.94 3.00
CA MET A 76 -7.22 -3.73 4.37
C MET A 76 -5.84 -3.05 4.37
N LEU A 77 -4.94 -3.45 3.48
CA LEU A 77 -3.63 -2.82 3.35
C LEU A 77 -3.73 -1.37 2.91
N LEU A 78 -4.54 -1.10 1.87
CA LEU A 78 -4.70 0.25 1.32
C LEU A 78 -5.39 1.19 2.32
N GLU A 79 -6.34 0.69 3.11
CA GLU A 79 -6.95 1.43 4.22
C GLU A 79 -5.94 1.75 5.31
N SER A 80 -5.03 0.81 5.63
CA SER A 80 -3.92 1.07 6.57
C SER A 80 -2.96 2.14 6.03
N PHE A 81 -2.65 2.13 4.73
CA PHE A 81 -1.86 3.19 4.11
C PHE A 81 -2.57 4.55 4.18
N ASN A 82 -3.87 4.58 3.90
CA ASN A 82 -4.65 5.80 4.02
C ASN A 82 -4.62 6.34 5.46
N PHE A 83 -4.81 5.49 6.46
CA PHE A 83 -4.72 5.87 7.88
C PHE A 83 -3.33 6.45 8.23
N LEU A 84 -2.25 5.80 7.80
CA LEU A 84 -0.89 6.31 8.03
C LEU A 84 -0.68 7.68 7.40
N ASN A 85 -1.25 7.92 6.22
CA ASN A 85 -1.13 9.21 5.54
C ASN A 85 -1.98 10.29 6.19
N THR A 86 -3.26 10.02 6.51
CA THR A 86 -4.20 11.02 7.05
C THR A 86 -3.97 11.32 8.53
N GLU A 87 -3.76 10.29 9.35
CA GLU A 87 -3.68 10.43 10.80
C GLU A 87 -2.24 10.60 11.31
N LEU A 88 -1.28 9.95 10.65
CA LEU A 88 0.13 9.97 11.07
C LEU A 88 1.04 10.79 10.16
N SER A 89 0.48 11.47 9.15
CA SER A 89 1.20 12.31 8.19
C SER A 89 2.38 11.61 7.50
N ALA A 90 2.30 10.29 7.34
CA ALA A 90 3.29 9.52 6.60
C ALA A 90 3.17 9.79 5.09
N THR A 91 4.27 9.97 4.41
CA THR A 91 4.29 10.02 2.95
C THR A 91 4.39 8.60 2.39
N ILE A 92 3.53 8.26 1.43
CA ILE A 92 3.54 6.95 0.79
C ILE A 92 3.81 7.14 -0.70
N LEU A 93 4.93 6.59 -1.16
CA LEU A 93 5.25 6.49 -2.57
C LEU A 93 4.97 5.05 -3.02
N MET A 94 3.98 4.90 -3.89
CA MET A 94 3.52 3.59 -4.35
C MET A 94 3.72 3.48 -5.86
N VAL A 95 4.28 2.35 -6.30
CA VAL A 95 4.34 1.96 -7.70
C VAL A 95 3.34 0.84 -7.93
N THR A 96 2.48 0.98 -8.92
CA THR A 96 1.49 -0.03 -9.28
C THR A 96 0.99 0.15 -10.71
N HIS A 97 0.55 -0.93 -11.32
CA HIS A 97 -0.18 -0.92 -12.60
C HIS A 97 -1.71 -1.10 -12.39
N ASP A 98 -2.14 -1.28 -11.14
CA ASP A 98 -3.54 -1.49 -10.80
C ASP A 98 -4.24 -0.16 -10.48
N ALA A 99 -5.23 0.20 -11.29
CA ALA A 99 -6.01 1.43 -11.14
C ALA A 99 -6.79 1.49 -9.81
N PHE A 100 -7.27 0.34 -9.30
CA PHE A 100 -7.95 0.29 -8.01
C PHE A 100 -6.99 0.69 -6.88
N THR A 101 -5.80 0.13 -6.87
CA THR A 101 -4.73 0.47 -5.92
C THR A 101 -4.35 1.95 -6.03
N ALA A 102 -4.14 2.45 -7.26
CA ALA A 102 -3.81 3.85 -7.51
C ALA A 102 -4.92 4.83 -7.04
N SER A 103 -6.20 4.42 -7.04
CA SER A 103 -7.31 5.26 -6.59
C SER A 103 -7.29 5.65 -5.11
N TYR A 104 -6.50 4.97 -4.30
CA TYR A 104 -6.29 5.33 -2.88
C TYR A 104 -5.31 6.49 -2.70
N ALA A 105 -4.50 6.79 -3.70
CA ALA A 105 -3.56 7.92 -3.64
C ALA A 105 -4.28 9.27 -3.78
N GLY A 106 -3.64 10.33 -3.26
CA GLY A 106 -4.07 11.71 -3.49
C GLY A 106 -3.55 12.29 -4.81
N ARG A 107 -2.50 11.66 -5.38
CA ARG A 107 -1.82 12.08 -6.60
C ARG A 107 -1.33 10.86 -7.36
N VAL A 108 -1.57 10.81 -8.66
CA VAL A 108 -1.09 9.75 -9.55
C VAL A 108 -0.27 10.36 -10.68
N ILE A 109 0.92 9.82 -10.89
CA ILE A 109 1.83 10.17 -11.97
C ILE A 109 1.90 8.98 -12.92
N PHE A 110 1.57 9.18 -14.17
CA PHE A 110 1.65 8.16 -15.21
C PHE A 110 2.98 8.26 -15.94
N ILE A 111 3.65 7.13 -16.05
CA ILE A 111 4.95 7.02 -16.73
C ILE A 111 4.77 6.14 -17.96
N LYS A 112 5.25 6.63 -19.11
CA LYS A 112 5.33 5.91 -20.39
C LYS A 112 6.72 6.09 -20.98
N ASP A 113 7.34 5.02 -21.39
CA ASP A 113 8.69 5.02 -22.02
C ASP A 113 9.75 5.81 -21.22
N GLY A 114 9.70 5.66 -19.88
CA GLY A 114 10.63 6.33 -18.96
C GLY A 114 10.39 7.83 -18.77
N LYS A 115 9.28 8.38 -19.29
CA LYS A 115 8.92 9.81 -19.16
C LYS A 115 7.57 9.96 -18.48
N ILE A 116 7.38 11.11 -17.82
CA ILE A 116 6.08 11.47 -17.28
C ILE A 116 5.13 11.75 -18.47
N PHE A 117 4.07 10.96 -18.53
CA PHE A 117 3.02 11.11 -19.55
C PHE A 117 1.91 12.06 -19.07
N ASN A 118 1.43 11.86 -17.85
CA ASN A 118 0.36 12.67 -17.26
C ASN A 118 0.47 12.67 -15.73
N GLU A 119 -0.18 13.63 -15.10
CA GLU A 119 -0.34 13.73 -13.65
C GLU A 119 -1.79 14.14 -13.34
N ILE A 120 -2.43 13.42 -12.42
CA ILE A 120 -3.74 13.77 -11.92
C ILE A 120 -3.75 13.80 -10.39
N ARG A 121 -4.63 14.63 -9.83
CA ARG A 121 -4.84 14.76 -8.39
C ARG A 121 -6.29 14.49 -8.05
N ARG A 122 -6.51 13.81 -6.93
CA ARG A 122 -7.84 13.50 -6.45
C ARG A 122 -8.59 14.77 -6.02
N GLY A 123 -7.91 15.66 -5.30
CA GLY A 123 -8.55 16.85 -4.72
C GLY A 123 -9.75 16.45 -3.86
N GLU A 124 -10.89 17.10 -4.09
CA GLU A 124 -12.16 16.84 -3.41
C GLU A 124 -13.00 15.73 -4.04
N SER A 125 -12.53 15.13 -5.14
CA SER A 125 -13.24 14.02 -5.79
C SER A 125 -13.33 12.82 -4.86
N THR A 126 -14.47 12.11 -4.93
CA THR A 126 -14.59 10.79 -4.29
C THR A 126 -13.57 9.82 -4.89
N ARG A 127 -13.26 8.75 -4.16
CA ARG A 127 -12.37 7.71 -4.66
C ARG A 127 -12.89 7.08 -5.95
N LYS A 128 -14.22 6.92 -6.11
CA LYS A 128 -14.83 6.39 -7.32
C LYS A 128 -14.59 7.31 -8.51
N GLU A 129 -14.90 8.58 -8.39
CA GLU A 129 -14.66 9.56 -9.45
C GLU A 129 -13.17 9.66 -9.83
N PHE A 130 -12.29 9.52 -8.85
CA PHE A 130 -10.85 9.52 -9.08
C PHE A 130 -10.39 8.24 -9.79
N PHE A 131 -10.97 7.08 -9.43
CA PHE A 131 -10.74 5.83 -10.15
C PHE A 131 -11.16 5.95 -11.63
N ASP A 132 -12.33 6.51 -11.90
CA ASP A 132 -12.82 6.69 -13.28
C ASP A 132 -11.85 7.60 -14.08
N LYS A 133 -11.35 8.70 -13.49
CA LYS A 133 -10.31 9.55 -14.09
C LYS A 133 -9.01 8.79 -14.38
N ILE A 134 -8.60 7.88 -13.50
CA ILE A 134 -7.42 7.03 -13.71
C ILE A 134 -7.63 6.11 -14.91
N ILE A 135 -8.80 5.48 -15.03
CA ILE A 135 -9.14 4.61 -16.16
C ILE A 135 -9.12 5.39 -17.47
N ASP A 136 -9.64 6.61 -17.51
CA ASP A 136 -9.60 7.45 -18.71
C ASP A 136 -8.15 7.67 -19.19
N VAL A 137 -7.23 8.00 -18.29
CA VAL A 137 -5.81 8.20 -18.64
C VAL A 137 -5.14 6.89 -19.07
N VAL A 138 -5.42 5.77 -18.38
CA VAL A 138 -4.90 4.44 -18.75
C VAL A 138 -5.38 4.04 -20.15
N THR A 139 -6.64 4.33 -20.48
CA THR A 139 -7.21 4.07 -21.81
C THR A 139 -6.50 4.87 -22.90
N LEU A 140 -6.18 6.15 -22.65
CA LEU A 140 -5.38 6.96 -23.56
C LEU A 140 -3.96 6.40 -23.73
N LEU A 141 -3.32 5.95 -22.66
CA LEU A 141 -2.01 5.30 -22.69
C LEU A 141 -2.00 4.05 -23.58
N GLY A 142 -3.06 3.22 -23.50
CA GLY A 142 -3.22 2.02 -24.32
C GLY A 142 -3.67 2.32 -25.76
N GLY A 143 -4.46 3.37 -25.98
CA GLY A 143 -4.96 3.77 -27.30
C GLY A 143 -3.88 4.26 -28.26
N ASP A 144 -2.81 4.86 -27.75
CA ASP A 144 -1.65 5.28 -28.57
C ASP A 144 -0.89 4.10 -29.20
N LEU A 145 -1.01 2.89 -28.64
CA LEU A 145 -0.41 1.68 -29.22
C LEU A 145 -1.16 1.18 -30.47
N ASN A 146 -2.45 1.47 -30.59
CA ASN A 146 -3.26 1.06 -31.74
C ASN A 146 -3.14 2.02 -32.96
N ASN A 147 -2.59 3.22 -32.77
CA ASN A 147 -2.34 4.18 -33.86
C ASN A 147 -0.91 4.10 -34.42
N ALA A 148 -0.06 3.19 -33.93
CA ALA A 148 1.32 2.98 -34.36
C ALA A 148 1.51 1.72 -35.24
N LEU A 149 0.41 1.07 -35.64
CA LEU A 149 0.34 -0.02 -36.62
C LEU A 149 -0.45 0.46 -37.84
#